data_c6b91375903259c5581286107c22ee19
#
_entry.id   c6b91375903259c5581286107c22ee19
#
_cell.length_a   1.000
_cell.length_b   1.000
_cell.length_c   1.000
_cell.angle_alpha   90.00
_cell.angle_beta   90.00
_cell.angle_gamma   90.00
#
_symmetry.space_group_name_H-M   'P 1'
#
loop_
_entity.id
_entity.type
_entity.pdbx_description
1 polymer ?
#
loop_
_entity_poly.entity_id
_entity_poly.type
_entity_poly.pdbx_seq_one_letter_code
_entity_poly.pdbx_strand_id
1 'polypeptide(L)'
;MVDDCAVDVRIVGRYFSVIGSRINGKYPIYREKMNIFQAMAMAGDISTFGDRSKIKVLRESPSGPQIKVFDIRSKDIINSEFYYIQPNDVIYIQDLKSQFFSVTTFGSALSTLFSTFSFGMLIYYLATPEETVPATTINGN
;
A
#
# COMPACT_ATOMS: atom_id res chain seq x y z
N MET A 1 -45.71 -30.00 27.43
CA MET A 1 -46.07 -29.83 26.03
C MET A 1 -45.32 -28.58 25.60
N VAL A 2 -44.27 -28.70 24.80
CA VAL A 2 -43.47 -27.55 24.35
C VAL A 2 -43.98 -27.20 22.96
N ASP A 3 -44.78 -26.13 22.86
CA ASP A 3 -45.52 -25.78 21.64
C ASP A 3 -44.80 -24.81 20.71
N ASP A 4 -43.64 -24.23 21.12
CA ASP A 4 -42.87 -23.35 20.28
C ASP A 4 -41.37 -23.66 20.39
N CYS A 5 -40.82 -24.25 19.34
CA CYS A 5 -39.40 -24.52 19.22
C CYS A 5 -38.82 -23.64 18.08
N ALA A 6 -38.14 -22.57 18.40
CA ALA A 6 -37.41 -21.78 17.43
C ALA A 6 -36.02 -22.37 17.19
N VAL A 7 -35.75 -22.79 15.95
CA VAL A 7 -34.43 -23.29 15.56
C VAL A 7 -33.70 -22.21 14.77
N ASP A 8 -32.60 -21.68 15.29
CA ASP A 8 -31.67 -20.76 14.59
C ASP A 8 -30.51 -21.59 14.00
N VAL A 9 -30.48 -21.73 12.68
CA VAL A 9 -29.40 -22.43 11.97
C VAL A 9 -28.42 -21.44 11.40
N ARG A 10 -27.18 -21.43 11.91
CA ARG A 10 -26.10 -20.60 11.40
C ARG A 10 -25.00 -21.46 10.81
N ILE A 11 -24.56 -21.09 9.61
CA ILE A 11 -23.35 -21.67 9.02
C ILE A 11 -22.16 -21.04 9.73
N VAL A 12 -21.46 -21.81 10.54
CA VAL A 12 -20.22 -21.39 11.22
C VAL A 12 -19.00 -21.80 10.41
N GLY A 13 -17.90 -21.04 10.52
CA GLY A 13 -16.63 -21.43 9.92
C GLY A 13 -16.41 -20.93 8.49
N ARG A 14 -17.19 -19.97 8.00
CA ARG A 14 -16.94 -19.31 6.70
C ARG A 14 -15.91 -18.19 6.90
N TYR A 15 -14.76 -18.35 6.29
CA TYR A 15 -13.65 -17.38 6.38
C TYR A 15 -13.03 -17.17 5.01
N PHE A 16 -12.45 -16.00 4.79
CA PHE A 16 -11.51 -15.73 3.72
C PHE A 16 -10.19 -15.22 4.34
N SER A 17 -9.11 -15.27 3.59
CA SER A 17 -7.79 -14.81 4.04
C SER A 17 -7.34 -13.66 3.16
N VAL A 18 -6.63 -12.68 3.76
CA VAL A 18 -5.95 -11.61 3.02
C VAL A 18 -4.48 -11.70 3.32
N ILE A 19 -3.64 -11.66 2.29
CA ILE A 19 -2.19 -11.70 2.39
C ILE A 19 -1.61 -10.59 1.51
N GLY A 20 -0.73 -9.78 2.06
CA GLY A 20 0.03 -8.79 1.29
C GLY A 20 0.27 -7.51 2.07
N SER A 21 0.98 -6.60 1.48
CA SER A 21 1.33 -5.24 1.90
C SER A 21 0.77 -4.75 3.25
N ARG A 22 1.31 -5.24 4.36
CA ARG A 22 0.94 -4.85 5.73
C ARG A 22 -0.45 -5.33 6.21
N ILE A 23 -1.20 -6.04 5.36
CA ILE A 23 -2.49 -6.61 5.73
C ILE A 23 -2.35 -8.12 5.63
N ASN A 24 -2.40 -8.80 6.76
CA ASN A 24 -2.40 -10.25 6.81
C ASN A 24 -3.44 -10.68 7.86
N GLY A 25 -4.35 -11.54 7.46
CA GLY A 25 -5.37 -12.00 8.39
C GLY A 25 -6.37 -12.95 7.78
N LYS A 26 -7.10 -13.60 8.67
CA LYS A 26 -8.23 -14.45 8.37
C LYS A 26 -9.49 -13.76 8.90
N TYR A 27 -10.47 -13.55 8.01
CA TYR A 27 -11.66 -12.75 8.30
C TYR A 27 -12.92 -13.58 8.11
N PRO A 28 -13.89 -13.48 9.01
CA PRO A 28 -15.14 -14.21 8.90
C PRO A 28 -16.07 -13.59 7.84
N ILE A 29 -16.85 -14.44 7.17
CA ILE A 29 -17.89 -14.01 6.23
C ILE A 29 -19.22 -13.99 6.99
N TYR A 30 -19.66 -12.78 7.38
CA TYR A 30 -20.88 -12.60 8.19
C TYR A 30 -22.17 -12.62 7.38
N ARG A 31 -22.08 -12.42 6.06
CA ARG A 31 -23.23 -12.33 5.17
C ARG A 31 -23.24 -13.49 4.20
N GLU A 32 -24.43 -13.82 3.72
CA GLU A 32 -24.57 -14.85 2.70
C GLU A 32 -23.76 -14.53 1.43
N LYS A 33 -23.80 -13.26 1.01
CA LYS A 33 -23.01 -12.74 -0.10
C LYS A 33 -22.16 -11.55 0.38
N MET A 34 -20.87 -11.63 0.21
CA MET A 34 -19.89 -10.58 0.50
C MET A 34 -19.09 -10.31 -0.77
N ASN A 35 -19.08 -9.07 -1.24
CA ASN A 35 -18.27 -8.72 -2.41
C ASN A 35 -16.82 -8.41 -2.02
N ILE A 36 -15.93 -8.37 -3.01
CA ILE A 36 -14.50 -8.16 -2.81
C ILE A 36 -14.21 -6.81 -2.15
N PHE A 37 -14.99 -5.75 -2.43
CA PHE A 37 -14.79 -4.43 -1.81
C PHE A 37 -15.14 -4.45 -0.32
N GLN A 38 -16.20 -5.17 0.06
CA GLN A 38 -16.56 -5.36 1.46
C GLN A 38 -15.51 -6.18 2.21
N ALA A 39 -14.96 -7.21 1.55
CA ALA A 39 -13.89 -8.02 2.11
C ALA A 39 -12.62 -7.18 2.33
N MET A 40 -12.26 -6.33 1.38
CA MET A 40 -11.13 -5.42 1.49
C MET A 40 -11.34 -4.38 2.59
N ALA A 41 -12.51 -3.76 2.65
CA ALA A 41 -12.85 -2.79 3.71
C ALA A 41 -12.77 -3.43 5.11
N MET A 42 -13.20 -4.69 5.25
CA MET A 42 -13.10 -5.43 6.52
C MET A 42 -11.64 -5.72 6.90
N ALA A 43 -10.78 -5.99 5.92
CA ALA A 43 -9.35 -6.23 6.14
C ALA A 43 -8.56 -4.95 6.44
N GLY A 44 -9.16 -3.76 6.30
CA GLY A 44 -8.50 -2.47 6.55
C GLY A 44 -8.07 -1.74 5.29
N ASP A 45 -8.64 -2.11 4.14
CA ASP A 45 -8.34 -1.57 2.81
C ASP A 45 -6.87 -1.80 2.36
N ILE A 46 -6.59 -1.47 1.13
CA ILE A 46 -5.25 -1.58 0.55
C ILE A 46 -4.42 -0.39 1.00
N SER A 47 -3.28 -0.64 1.64
CA SER A 47 -2.36 0.42 2.02
C SER A 47 -1.89 1.21 0.78
N THR A 48 -1.33 2.40 1.00
CA THR A 48 -0.73 3.24 -0.05
C THR A 48 0.32 2.48 -0.88
N PHE A 49 0.86 1.40 -0.33
CA PHE A 49 1.91 0.60 -0.95
C PHE A 49 1.40 -0.64 -1.69
N GLY A 50 0.12 -0.96 -1.60
CA GLY A 50 -0.48 -2.09 -2.30
C GLY A 50 -0.82 -1.76 -3.75
N ASP A 51 -0.52 -2.67 -4.66
CA ASP A 51 -0.86 -2.55 -6.08
C ASP A 51 -2.33 -2.87 -6.33
N ARG A 52 -3.15 -1.84 -6.44
CA ARG A 52 -4.60 -1.96 -6.71
C ARG A 52 -4.93 -2.49 -8.11
N SER A 53 -3.95 -2.48 -9.01
CA SER A 53 -4.14 -2.98 -10.38
C SER A 53 -3.93 -4.49 -10.50
N LYS A 54 -3.37 -5.14 -9.47
CA LYS A 54 -2.96 -6.55 -9.53
C LYS A 54 -3.33 -7.33 -8.28
N ILE A 55 -4.59 -7.24 -7.89
CA ILE A 55 -5.12 -8.06 -6.80
C ILE A 55 -5.37 -9.46 -7.34
N LYS A 56 -4.86 -10.48 -6.66
CA LYS A 56 -5.05 -11.87 -7.02
C LYS A 56 -6.03 -12.51 -6.04
N VAL A 57 -7.03 -13.18 -6.56
CA VAL A 57 -7.92 -14.03 -5.76
C VAL A 57 -7.63 -15.47 -6.12
N LEU A 58 -7.23 -16.25 -5.14
CA LEU A 58 -7.03 -17.68 -5.23
C LEU A 58 -8.27 -18.36 -4.65
N ARG A 59 -8.90 -19.20 -5.44
CA ARG A 59 -10.08 -19.99 -5.08
C ARG A 59 -9.83 -21.46 -5.34
N GLU A 60 -10.13 -22.30 -4.37
CA GLU A 60 -10.16 -23.73 -4.57
C GLU A 60 -11.48 -24.14 -5.22
N SER A 61 -11.39 -24.89 -6.33
CA SER A 61 -12.53 -25.42 -7.05
C SER A 61 -12.38 -26.94 -7.19
N PRO A 62 -13.47 -27.69 -7.36
CA PRO A 62 -13.42 -29.13 -7.64
C PRO A 62 -12.57 -29.48 -8.87
N SER A 63 -12.44 -28.55 -9.81
CA SER A 63 -11.57 -28.67 -11.01
C SER A 63 -10.12 -28.29 -10.75
N GLY A 64 -9.75 -27.90 -9.52
CA GLY A 64 -8.42 -27.45 -9.12
C GLY A 64 -8.38 -25.97 -8.72
N PRO A 65 -7.23 -25.50 -8.21
CA PRO A 65 -7.08 -24.13 -7.78
C PRO A 65 -7.14 -23.14 -8.96
N GLN A 66 -7.91 -22.08 -8.80
CA GLN A 66 -8.07 -21.01 -9.79
C GLN A 66 -7.49 -19.71 -9.23
N ILE A 67 -6.69 -19.02 -10.05
CA ILE A 67 -6.16 -17.70 -9.72
C ILE A 67 -6.70 -16.70 -10.71
N LYS A 68 -7.38 -15.67 -10.21
CA LYS A 68 -7.82 -14.54 -11.02
C LYS A 68 -7.12 -13.27 -10.57
N VAL A 69 -6.62 -12.52 -11.54
CA VAL A 69 -6.00 -11.21 -11.31
C VAL A 69 -7.00 -10.12 -11.67
N PHE A 70 -7.18 -9.15 -10.78
CA PHE A 70 -8.09 -8.03 -10.97
C PHE A 70 -7.38 -6.68 -10.85
N ASP A 71 -7.82 -5.73 -11.64
CA ASP A 71 -7.70 -4.31 -11.32
C ASP A 71 -8.97 -3.88 -10.58
N ILE A 72 -8.86 -3.61 -9.29
CA ILE A 72 -10.02 -3.21 -8.46
C ILE A 72 -10.61 -1.86 -8.87
N ARG A 73 -9.89 -1.07 -9.68
CA ARG A 73 -10.35 0.20 -10.25
C ARG A 73 -11.18 0.01 -11.51
N SER A 74 -11.12 -1.18 -12.15
CA SER A 74 -11.89 -1.50 -13.34
C SER A 74 -13.31 -1.92 -12.99
N LYS A 75 -14.27 -1.53 -13.86
CA LYS A 75 -15.66 -1.98 -13.75
C LYS A 75 -15.84 -3.47 -14.07
N ASP A 76 -14.89 -4.10 -14.74
CA ASP A 76 -14.97 -5.50 -15.18
C ASP A 76 -15.06 -6.49 -14.02
N ILE A 77 -14.58 -6.07 -12.83
CA ILE A 77 -14.65 -6.87 -11.62
C ILE A 77 -16.10 -7.22 -11.24
N ILE A 78 -17.06 -6.32 -11.51
CA ILE A 78 -18.48 -6.49 -11.12
C ILE A 78 -19.11 -7.66 -11.86
N ASN A 79 -18.69 -7.91 -13.11
CA ASN A 79 -19.19 -8.98 -13.97
C ASN A 79 -18.42 -10.30 -13.80
N SER A 80 -17.42 -10.32 -12.90
CA SER A 80 -16.63 -11.52 -12.66
C SER A 80 -17.31 -12.46 -11.66
N GLU A 81 -17.17 -13.76 -11.87
CA GLU A 81 -17.57 -14.79 -10.89
C GLU A 81 -16.82 -14.68 -9.54
N PHE A 82 -15.66 -13.99 -9.53
CA PHE A 82 -14.87 -13.71 -8.32
C PHE A 82 -15.27 -12.42 -7.62
N TYR A 83 -16.30 -11.72 -8.12
CA TYR A 83 -16.80 -10.50 -7.46
C TYR A 83 -17.30 -10.80 -6.04
N TYR A 84 -17.96 -11.95 -5.85
CA TYR A 84 -18.38 -12.41 -4.54
C TYR A 84 -17.34 -13.37 -3.97
N ILE A 85 -16.90 -13.06 -2.75
CA ILE A 85 -15.94 -13.86 -2.01
C ILE A 85 -16.61 -15.14 -1.51
N GLN A 86 -15.93 -16.26 -1.70
CA GLN A 86 -16.35 -17.57 -1.20
C GLN A 86 -15.53 -17.98 0.03
N PRO A 87 -16.03 -18.93 0.83
CA PRO A 87 -15.25 -19.52 1.93
C PRO A 87 -13.93 -20.11 1.41
N ASN A 88 -12.85 -19.89 2.16
CA ASN A 88 -11.48 -20.29 1.85
C ASN A 88 -10.80 -19.52 0.70
N ASP A 89 -11.44 -18.50 0.13
CA ASP A 89 -10.75 -17.61 -0.81
C ASP A 89 -9.54 -16.95 -0.13
N VAL A 90 -8.45 -16.82 -0.89
CA VAL A 90 -7.26 -16.07 -0.48
C VAL A 90 -7.10 -14.86 -1.39
N ILE A 91 -7.17 -13.67 -0.82
CA ILE A 91 -6.92 -12.41 -1.52
C ILE A 91 -5.46 -12.05 -1.31
N TYR A 92 -4.69 -12.03 -2.38
CA TYR A 92 -3.29 -11.64 -2.35
C TYR A 92 -3.10 -10.27 -2.97
N ILE A 93 -2.50 -9.36 -2.19
CA ILE A 93 -2.21 -7.97 -2.58
C ILE A 93 -0.70 -7.83 -2.73
N GLN A 94 -0.25 -7.58 -3.95
CA GLN A 94 1.16 -7.37 -4.25
C GLN A 94 1.59 -5.95 -3.87
N ASP A 95 2.83 -5.81 -3.37
CA ASP A 95 3.41 -4.49 -3.10
C ASP A 95 3.82 -3.78 -4.39
N LEU A 96 3.68 -2.46 -4.40
CA LEU A 96 4.21 -1.62 -5.47
C LEU A 96 5.75 -1.69 -5.45
N LYS A 97 6.35 -1.96 -6.60
CA LYS A 97 7.82 -2.04 -6.74
C LYS A 97 8.55 -0.72 -6.45
N SER A 98 7.81 0.38 -6.38
CA SER A 98 8.35 1.73 -6.13
C SER A 98 8.90 1.96 -4.71
N GLN A 99 8.79 0.98 -3.80
CA GLN A 99 9.32 1.10 -2.43
C GLN A 99 10.85 1.04 -2.33
N PHE A 100 11.54 0.62 -3.37
CA PHE A 100 13.01 0.53 -3.34
C PHE A 100 13.70 1.90 -3.30
N PHE A 101 13.04 2.93 -3.79
CA PHE A 101 13.49 4.31 -3.67
C PHE A 101 12.46 5.04 -2.82
N SER A 102 12.72 5.20 -1.54
CA SER A 102 11.86 5.92 -0.58
C SER A 102 11.74 7.43 -0.84
N VAL A 103 12.02 7.86 -2.06
CA VAL A 103 11.74 9.21 -2.53
C VAL A 103 10.26 9.30 -2.85
N THR A 104 9.46 9.48 -1.82
CA THR A 104 8.00 9.52 -1.92
C THR A 104 7.46 10.82 -2.51
N THR A 105 8.33 11.84 -2.64
CA THR A 105 7.93 13.15 -3.17
C THR A 105 9.09 13.81 -3.89
N PHE A 106 8.86 14.40 -5.05
CA PHE A 106 9.84 15.19 -5.79
C PHE A 106 10.50 16.28 -4.91
N GLY A 107 9.74 16.83 -3.96
CA GLY A 107 10.23 17.79 -2.98
C GLY A 107 11.32 17.25 -2.04
N SER A 108 11.24 15.98 -1.62
CA SER A 108 12.27 15.38 -0.75
C SER A 108 13.58 15.15 -1.50
N ALA A 109 13.52 14.75 -2.77
CA ALA A 109 14.70 14.63 -3.62
C ALA A 109 15.38 15.98 -3.83
N LEU A 110 14.58 17.02 -4.09
CA LEU A 110 15.07 18.38 -4.29
C LEU A 110 15.70 18.94 -3.02
N SER A 111 15.08 18.74 -1.85
CA SER A 111 15.63 19.20 -0.56
C SER A 111 16.99 18.55 -0.22
N THR A 112 17.15 17.26 -0.56
CA THR A 112 18.42 16.56 -0.37
C THR A 112 19.52 17.14 -1.26
N LEU A 113 19.20 17.46 -2.52
CA LEU A 113 20.16 18.11 -3.44
C LEU A 113 20.56 19.52 -2.95
N PHE A 114 19.61 20.32 -2.50
CA PHE A 114 19.90 21.65 -1.96
C PHE A 114 20.73 21.60 -0.68
N SER A 115 20.47 20.62 0.20
CA SER A 115 21.24 20.43 1.42
C SER A 115 22.71 20.11 1.14
N THR A 116 22.98 19.21 0.21
CA THR A 116 24.37 18.85 -0.16
C THR A 116 25.11 20.01 -0.85
N PHE A 117 24.42 20.76 -1.70
CA PHE A 117 24.99 21.95 -2.36
C PHE A 117 25.31 23.04 -1.36
N SER A 118 24.40 23.33 -0.42
CA SER A 118 24.61 24.36 0.62
C SER A 118 25.78 23.99 1.54
N PHE A 119 25.90 22.71 1.91
CA PHE A 119 27.02 22.24 2.73
C PHE A 119 28.36 22.33 2.00
N GLY A 120 28.40 21.98 0.72
CA GLY A 120 29.60 22.15 -0.12
C GLY A 120 30.03 23.61 -0.27
N MET A 121 29.07 24.53 -0.45
CA MET A 121 29.35 25.97 -0.53
C MET A 121 29.89 26.52 0.79
N LEU A 122 29.36 26.05 1.92
CA LEU A 122 29.86 26.44 3.24
C LEU A 122 31.31 26.01 3.46
N ILE A 123 31.67 24.77 3.08
CA ILE A 123 33.05 24.27 3.17
C ILE A 123 33.96 25.07 2.27
N TYR A 124 33.55 25.39 1.04
CA TYR A 124 34.32 26.23 0.11
C TYR A 124 34.59 27.60 0.69
N TYR A 125 33.58 28.26 1.29
CA TYR A 125 33.69 29.56 1.92
C TYR A 125 34.64 29.57 3.12
N LEU A 126 34.63 28.50 3.93
CA LEU A 126 35.55 28.38 5.07
C LEU A 126 36.98 27.98 4.67
N ALA A 127 37.16 27.36 3.51
CA ALA A 127 38.46 26.92 3.01
C ALA A 127 39.19 28.00 2.17
N THR A 128 38.46 29.00 1.65
CA THR A 128 39.07 30.14 0.96
C THR A 128 39.48 31.21 1.98
N PRO A 129 40.79 31.43 2.24
CA PRO A 129 41.20 32.53 3.10
C PRO A 129 40.86 33.85 2.43
N GLU A 130 40.29 34.80 3.18
CA GLU A 130 40.10 36.17 2.72
C GLU A 130 41.46 36.77 2.33
N GLU A 131 41.62 37.13 1.05
CA GLU A 131 42.72 38.00 0.65
C GLU A 131 42.55 39.34 1.39
N THR A 132 43.41 39.57 2.36
CA THR A 132 43.49 40.83 3.08
C THR A 132 43.76 41.93 2.07
N VAL A 133 42.80 42.84 1.91
CA VAL A 133 42.94 44.05 1.10
C VAL A 133 44.16 44.84 1.63
N PRO A 134 45.19 45.13 0.81
CA PRO A 134 46.33 45.91 1.29
C PRO A 134 45.85 47.29 1.69
N ALA A 135 46.18 47.69 2.91
CA ALA A 135 45.90 49.00 3.42
C ALA A 135 46.59 50.04 2.54
N THR A 136 45.81 50.82 1.83
CA THR A 136 46.31 52.02 1.07
C THR A 136 46.89 53.03 2.08
N THR A 137 48.21 53.14 2.11
CA THR A 137 48.92 54.20 2.86
C THR A 137 48.56 55.55 2.27
N ILE A 138 47.75 56.32 2.96
CA ILE A 138 47.51 57.73 2.63
C ILE A 138 48.67 58.48 3.17
N ASN A 139 49.66 58.78 2.31
CA ASN A 139 50.67 59.81 2.62
C ASN A 139 50.03 61.16 2.44
N GLY A 140 49.76 61.82 3.56
CA GLY A 140 49.49 63.26 3.57
C GLY A 140 50.75 64.07 3.38
N ASN A 141 50.70 64.99 2.49
CA ASN A 141 51.61 66.18 2.46
C ASN A 141 50.74 67.40 2.23
#